data_d921ec63a6f6256822d692e3c5d8b4e5
#
_entry.id   d921ec63a6f6256822d692e3c5d8b4e5
#
_cell.length_a   1.000
_cell.length_b   1.000
_cell.length_c   1.000
_cell.angle_alpha   90.00
_cell.angle_beta   90.00
_cell.angle_gamma   90.00
#
_symmetry.space_group_name_H-M   'P 1'
#
loop_
_entity.id
_entity.type
_entity.pdbx_description
1 polymer ?
#
loop_
_entity_poly.entity_id
_entity_poly.type
_entity_poly.pdbx_seq_one_letter_code
_entity_poly.pdbx_strand_id
1 'polypeptide(L)'
;LVGSEMCIRDRQIERPQLTITPKRELLAKYGIPLPEFEEYINVMLGGEAVSQVYDDGKSFDLTVKTSDASRATMDDISNLMIDAAGQKVPLSYVADIRSVTGPNTINRENVQRKIVISANISERDLRSVVNEIQDRVEANIRLPEGYHIEYGGQFESEAAASRTLLLTSLMSLLVIFMLLYN
;
A
#
# COMPACT_ATOMS: atom_id res chain seq x y z
N LEU A 1 -9.71 -21.33 -11.97
CA LEU A 1 -10.52 -20.72 -13.04
C LEU A 1 -9.67 -20.69 -14.31
N VAL A 2 -9.75 -21.78 -15.08
CA VAL A 2 -9.09 -21.89 -16.40
C VAL A 2 -10.15 -21.49 -17.42
N GLY A 3 -9.92 -20.41 -18.17
CA GLY A 3 -10.67 -20.13 -19.39
C GLY A 3 -11.35 -18.77 -19.55
N SER A 4 -11.08 -17.78 -18.70
CA SER A 4 -11.42 -16.40 -19.01
C SER A 4 -10.21 -15.52 -18.67
N GLU A 5 -9.83 -14.63 -19.54
CA GLU A 5 -8.75 -13.66 -19.32
C GLU A 5 -9.16 -12.63 -18.26
N MET A 6 -9.41 -13.11 -17.04
CA MET A 6 -9.67 -12.26 -15.90
C MET A 6 -8.34 -11.92 -15.25
N CYS A 7 -7.83 -10.72 -15.50
CA CYS A 7 -6.65 -10.21 -14.82
C CYS A 7 -7.04 -9.73 -13.41
N ILE A 8 -6.81 -10.56 -12.41
CA ILE A 8 -6.95 -10.18 -11.01
C ILE A 8 -5.66 -9.48 -10.57
N ARG A 9 -5.76 -8.26 -10.07
CA ARG A 9 -4.64 -7.49 -9.55
C ARG A 9 -4.87 -7.17 -8.08
N ASP A 10 -4.03 -7.74 -7.21
CA ASP A 10 -3.85 -7.27 -5.85
C ASP A 10 -2.90 -6.07 -5.85
N ARG A 11 -3.28 -4.99 -5.19
CA ARG A 11 -2.44 -3.79 -5.04
C ARG A 11 -1.54 -3.83 -3.81
N GLN A 12 -1.70 -4.80 -2.93
CA GLN A 12 -0.85 -4.98 -1.75
C GLN A 12 0.16 -6.09 -1.99
N ILE A 13 1.27 -5.74 -2.65
CA ILE A 13 2.39 -6.66 -2.82
C ILE A 13 3.25 -6.55 -1.57
N GLU A 14 3.50 -7.69 -0.93
CA GLU A 14 4.47 -7.77 0.14
C GLU A 14 5.88 -7.52 -0.40
N ARG A 15 6.61 -6.64 0.26
CA ARG A 15 8.00 -6.35 -0.08
C ARG A 15 8.90 -6.61 1.11
N PRO A 16 10.13 -7.06 0.87
CA PRO A 16 11.12 -7.14 1.93
C PRO A 16 11.39 -5.73 2.48
N GLN A 17 11.35 -5.61 3.79
CA GLN A 17 11.57 -4.38 4.54
C GLN A 17 12.64 -4.62 5.57
N LEU A 18 13.48 -3.62 5.80
CA LEU A 18 14.46 -3.63 6.87
C LEU A 18 13.87 -2.92 8.09
N THR A 19 13.75 -3.63 9.19
CA THR A 19 13.33 -3.06 10.47
C THR A 19 14.54 -2.93 11.38
N ILE A 20 14.83 -1.71 11.81
CA ILE A 20 15.91 -1.38 12.74
C ILE A 20 15.26 -0.90 14.02
N THR A 21 15.38 -1.70 15.09
CA THR A 21 14.79 -1.42 16.40
C THR A 21 15.88 -0.98 17.36
N PRO A 22 15.88 0.26 17.85
CA PRO A 22 16.90 0.75 18.78
C PRO A 22 16.79 0.06 20.14
N LYS A 23 17.92 -0.37 20.69
CA LYS A 23 18.06 -0.86 22.06
C LYS A 23 18.27 0.32 23.00
N ARG A 24 17.19 0.91 23.51
CA ARG A 24 17.22 2.18 24.25
C ARG A 24 18.18 2.18 25.44
N GLU A 25 18.31 1.06 26.14
CA GLU A 25 19.23 0.91 27.28
C GLU A 25 20.69 1.03 26.83
N LEU A 26 21.04 0.44 25.68
CA LEU A 26 22.39 0.50 25.12
C LEU A 26 22.68 1.87 24.52
N LEU A 27 21.70 2.49 23.84
CA LEU A 27 21.86 3.87 23.38
C LEU A 27 22.17 4.83 24.55
N ALA A 28 21.40 4.72 25.65
CA ALA A 28 21.64 5.52 26.83
C ALA A 28 23.03 5.23 27.46
N LYS A 29 23.45 3.97 27.52
CA LYS A 29 24.77 3.56 28.03
C LYS A 29 25.92 4.17 27.21
N TYR A 30 25.75 4.25 25.90
CA TYR A 30 26.73 4.84 24.99
C TYR A 30 26.58 6.36 24.79
N GLY A 31 25.59 6.97 25.47
CA GLY A 31 25.35 8.41 25.39
C GLY A 31 24.80 8.89 24.05
N ILE A 32 24.13 8.01 23.30
CA ILE A 32 23.54 8.33 21.99
C ILE A 32 22.06 8.70 22.19
N PRO A 33 21.65 9.96 21.97
CA PRO A 33 20.24 10.34 22.00
C PRO A 33 19.46 9.66 20.88
N LEU A 34 18.21 9.27 21.15
CA LEU A 34 17.39 8.60 20.14
C LEU A 34 17.20 9.42 18.84
N PRO A 35 16.98 10.74 18.87
CA PRO A 35 16.88 11.54 17.66
C PRO A 35 18.15 11.51 16.80
N GLU A 36 19.33 11.56 17.44
CA GLU A 36 20.61 11.47 16.75
C GLU A 36 20.83 10.09 16.11
N PHE A 37 20.40 9.03 16.80
CA PHE A 37 20.37 7.69 16.23
C PHE A 37 19.45 7.59 15.00
N GLU A 38 18.25 8.15 15.05
CA GLU A 38 17.30 8.16 13.95
C GLU A 38 17.83 8.95 12.75
N GLU A 39 18.41 10.12 12.99
CA GLU A 39 19.05 10.95 11.97
C GLU A 39 20.22 10.20 11.30
N TYR A 40 21.08 9.56 12.10
CA TYR A 40 22.16 8.73 11.59
C TYR A 40 21.66 7.63 10.65
N ILE A 41 20.64 6.89 11.03
CA ILE A 41 20.05 5.83 10.20
C ILE A 41 19.50 6.41 8.90
N ASN A 42 18.77 7.53 8.96
CA ASN A 42 18.22 8.19 7.78
C ASN A 42 19.31 8.64 6.81
N VAL A 43 20.38 9.27 7.30
CA VAL A 43 21.50 9.72 6.46
C VAL A 43 22.25 8.53 5.85
N MET A 44 22.57 7.53 6.67
CA MET A 44 23.42 6.41 6.23
C MET A 44 22.71 5.48 5.25
N LEU A 45 21.43 5.18 5.45
CA LEU A 45 20.68 4.26 4.60
C LEU A 45 19.85 4.96 3.52
N GLY A 46 19.17 6.04 3.87
CA GLY A 46 18.30 6.78 2.96
C GLY A 46 19.04 7.81 2.13
N GLY A 47 20.02 8.43 2.72
CA GLY A 47 20.69 9.62 2.22
C GLY A 47 19.90 10.89 2.55
N GLU A 48 20.61 11.96 2.80
CA GLU A 48 20.04 13.28 3.10
C GLU A 48 20.54 14.33 2.10
N ALA A 49 19.61 15.14 1.59
CA ALA A 49 19.94 16.27 0.73
C ALA A 49 20.44 17.42 1.60
N VAL A 50 21.75 17.63 1.62
CA VAL A 50 22.40 18.64 2.45
C VAL A 50 22.46 20.02 1.80
N SER A 51 22.35 20.11 0.47
CA SER A 51 22.42 21.36 -0.30
C SER A 51 21.82 21.16 -1.70
N GLN A 52 21.69 22.26 -2.43
CA GLN A 52 21.34 22.25 -3.85
C GLN A 52 22.45 22.90 -4.67
N VAL A 53 22.79 22.28 -5.77
CA VAL A 53 23.72 22.81 -6.76
C VAL A 53 22.91 23.29 -7.96
N TYR A 54 23.17 24.52 -8.38
CA TYR A 54 22.54 25.12 -9.55
C TYR A 54 23.51 25.06 -10.72
N ASP A 55 23.08 24.42 -11.80
CA ASP A 55 23.83 24.31 -13.05
C ASP A 55 22.92 24.52 -14.24
N ASP A 56 23.26 25.41 -15.14
CA ASP A 56 22.54 25.75 -16.37
C ASP A 56 21.00 25.94 -16.18
N GLY A 57 20.62 26.66 -15.08
CA GLY A 57 19.21 26.94 -14.76
C GLY A 57 18.42 25.77 -14.17
N LYS A 58 19.10 24.64 -13.88
CA LYS A 58 18.53 23.48 -13.19
C LYS A 58 19.09 23.39 -11.79
N SER A 59 18.27 22.91 -10.84
CA SER A 59 18.73 22.61 -9.49
C SER A 59 18.87 21.11 -9.30
N PHE A 60 19.97 20.70 -8.65
CA PHE A 60 20.27 19.31 -8.32
C PHE A 60 20.51 19.21 -6.83
N ASP A 61 19.87 18.21 -6.18
CA ASP A 61 20.11 17.98 -4.75
C ASP A 61 21.47 17.29 -4.54
N LEU A 62 22.27 17.88 -3.66
CA LEU A 62 23.49 17.27 -3.18
C LEU A 62 23.17 16.34 -2.01
N THR A 63 23.17 15.04 -2.26
CA THR A 63 22.78 14.03 -1.27
C THR A 63 24.01 13.34 -0.70
N VAL A 64 24.09 13.30 0.63
CA VAL A 64 25.09 12.52 1.38
C VAL A 64 24.50 11.20 1.81
N LYS A 65 25.16 10.11 1.51
CA LYS A 65 24.76 8.74 1.92
C LYS A 65 26.00 7.84 2.01
N THR A 66 25.83 6.70 2.68
CA THR A 66 26.87 5.65 2.67
C THR A 66 26.99 5.03 1.28
N SER A 67 28.19 4.54 0.94
CA SER A 67 28.43 3.85 -0.34
C SER A 67 27.48 2.65 -0.50
N ASP A 68 27.09 2.36 -1.73
CA ASP A 68 26.18 1.24 -2.00
C ASP A 68 26.78 -0.12 -1.59
N ALA A 69 28.10 -0.26 -1.66
CA ALA A 69 28.83 -1.45 -1.21
C ALA A 69 28.69 -1.69 0.31
N SER A 70 28.67 -0.62 1.11
CA SER A 70 28.59 -0.73 2.59
C SER A 70 27.15 -0.95 3.11
N ARG A 71 26.17 -1.06 2.23
CA ARG A 71 24.75 -1.32 2.56
C ARG A 71 24.12 -2.38 1.67
N ALA A 72 24.95 -3.17 0.97
CA ALA A 72 24.49 -4.16 0.02
C ALA A 72 23.86 -5.38 0.71
N THR A 73 24.38 -5.75 1.87
CA THR A 73 23.89 -6.91 2.63
C THR A 73 23.48 -6.51 4.06
N MET A 74 22.74 -7.41 4.72
CA MET A 74 22.36 -7.24 6.12
C MET A 74 23.59 -7.14 7.03
N ASP A 75 24.63 -7.90 6.72
CA ASP A 75 25.87 -7.90 7.49
C ASP A 75 26.61 -6.58 7.34
N ASP A 76 26.65 -6.00 6.15
CA ASP A 76 27.25 -4.68 5.91
C ASP A 76 26.53 -3.62 6.74
N ILE A 77 25.20 -3.62 6.73
CA ILE A 77 24.36 -2.69 7.51
C ILE A 77 24.60 -2.88 9.02
N SER A 78 24.68 -4.13 9.48
CA SER A 78 24.93 -4.47 10.89
C SER A 78 26.27 -4.00 11.41
N ASN A 79 27.26 -3.89 10.52
CA ASN A 79 28.62 -3.45 10.79
C ASN A 79 28.83 -1.94 10.57
N LEU A 80 27.81 -1.17 10.16
CA LEU A 80 27.92 0.28 10.11
C LEU A 80 28.31 0.83 11.48
N MET A 81 29.26 1.76 11.51
CA MET A 81 29.79 2.32 12.75
C MET A 81 29.09 3.62 13.09
N ILE A 82 28.39 3.66 14.22
CA ILE A 82 27.82 4.87 14.80
C ILE A 82 28.82 5.51 15.79
N ASP A 83 28.91 6.82 15.82
CA ASP A 83 29.72 7.54 16.80
C ASP A 83 28.98 7.62 18.14
N ALA A 84 29.68 7.18 19.20
CA ALA A 84 29.17 7.15 20.56
C ALA A 84 30.17 7.89 21.47
N ALA A 85 30.02 9.19 21.59
CA ALA A 85 30.90 10.05 22.41
C ALA A 85 32.40 9.86 22.10
N GLY A 86 32.75 9.78 20.80
CA GLY A 86 34.13 9.60 20.30
C GLY A 86 34.57 8.14 20.18
N GLN A 87 33.72 7.18 20.51
CA GLN A 87 33.97 5.76 20.25
C GLN A 87 33.06 5.28 19.09
N LYS A 88 33.62 4.50 18.19
CA LYS A 88 32.85 3.90 17.10
C LYS A 88 32.30 2.55 17.54
N VAL A 89 30.97 2.41 17.50
CA VAL A 89 30.25 1.20 17.91
C VAL A 89 29.49 0.65 16.71
N PRO A 90 29.55 -0.67 16.43
CA PRO A 90 28.73 -1.27 15.36
C PRO A 90 27.24 -1.11 15.63
N LEU A 91 26.46 -0.87 14.57
CA LEU A 91 25.00 -0.68 14.67
C LEU A 91 24.30 -1.87 15.32
N SER A 92 24.74 -3.10 15.07
CA SER A 92 24.23 -4.34 15.68
C SER A 92 24.30 -4.38 17.21
N TYR A 93 25.19 -3.60 17.81
CA TYR A 93 25.28 -3.50 19.27
C TYR A 93 24.13 -2.67 19.87
N VAL A 94 23.80 -1.57 19.21
CA VAL A 94 22.83 -0.58 19.72
C VAL A 94 21.43 -0.74 19.10
N ALA A 95 21.29 -1.58 18.08
CA ALA A 95 20.01 -1.86 17.43
C ALA A 95 19.84 -3.33 17.11
N ASP A 96 18.60 -3.76 16.98
CA ASP A 96 18.20 -5.06 16.46
C ASP A 96 17.75 -4.87 15.00
N ILE A 97 18.43 -5.56 14.08
CA ILE A 97 18.26 -5.39 12.64
C ILE A 97 17.63 -6.67 12.10
N ARG A 98 16.44 -6.56 11.50
CA ARG A 98 15.69 -7.69 10.96
C ARG A 98 15.17 -7.40 9.58
N SER A 99 15.25 -8.39 8.70
CA SER A 99 14.50 -8.39 7.46
C SER A 99 13.11 -8.96 7.73
N VAL A 100 12.09 -8.20 7.43
CA VAL A 100 10.69 -8.60 7.55
C VAL A 100 10.01 -8.42 6.20
N THR A 101 8.95 -9.18 5.97
CA THR A 101 8.11 -9.00 4.81
C THR A 101 6.86 -8.27 5.23
N GLY A 102 6.52 -7.21 4.55
CA GLY A 102 5.37 -6.39 4.90
C GLY A 102 4.70 -5.72 3.71
N PRO A 103 3.47 -5.25 3.87
CA PRO A 103 2.74 -4.59 2.82
C PRO A 103 3.40 -3.25 2.47
N ASN A 104 3.54 -3.00 1.17
CA ASN A 104 4.11 -1.74 0.66
C ASN A 104 3.23 -0.52 1.00
N THR A 105 1.91 -0.73 1.04
CA THR A 105 0.93 0.34 1.29
C THR A 105 -0.19 -0.21 2.16
N ILE A 106 -0.59 0.55 3.17
CA ILE A 106 -1.76 0.24 3.99
C ILE A 106 -2.84 1.26 3.65
N ASN A 107 -3.84 0.83 2.89
CA ASN A 107 -4.99 1.66 2.55
C ASN A 107 -6.01 1.64 3.69
N ARG A 108 -6.59 2.80 3.97
CA ARG A 108 -7.67 2.96 4.95
C ARG A 108 -8.82 3.73 4.35
N GLU A 109 -10.02 3.31 4.69
CA GLU A 109 -11.26 4.01 4.36
C GLU A 109 -12.15 3.99 5.60
N ASN A 110 -12.77 5.12 5.92
CA ASN A 110 -13.59 5.28 7.13
C ASN A 110 -12.89 4.75 8.40
N VAL A 111 -11.58 5.06 8.56
CA VAL A 111 -10.73 4.63 9.68
C VAL A 111 -10.42 3.12 9.68
N GLN A 112 -11.04 2.32 8.84
CA GLN A 112 -10.80 0.88 8.72
C GLN A 112 -9.76 0.57 7.64
N ARG A 113 -8.98 -0.49 7.86
CA ARG A 113 -8.02 -0.99 6.87
C ARG A 113 -8.77 -1.67 5.74
N LYS A 114 -8.44 -1.33 4.49
CA LYS A 114 -9.02 -1.98 3.31
C LYS A 114 -7.96 -2.57 2.40
N ILE A 115 -8.34 -3.66 1.75
CA ILE A 115 -7.61 -4.29 0.65
C ILE A 115 -8.50 -4.18 -0.59
N VAL A 116 -7.94 -3.67 -1.68
CA VAL A 116 -8.66 -3.54 -2.95
C VAL A 116 -8.19 -4.63 -3.89
N ILE A 117 -9.12 -5.50 -4.28
CA ILE A 117 -8.91 -6.50 -5.31
C ILE A 117 -9.64 -6.02 -6.56
N SER A 118 -8.92 -5.78 -7.64
CA SER A 118 -9.48 -5.32 -8.90
C SER A 118 -9.33 -6.40 -9.97
N ALA A 119 -10.36 -6.57 -10.78
CA ALA A 119 -10.36 -7.50 -11.90
C ALA A 119 -10.98 -6.84 -13.13
N ASN A 120 -10.41 -7.10 -14.30
CA ASN A 120 -11.02 -6.74 -15.58
C ASN A 120 -11.72 -7.98 -16.14
N ILE A 121 -12.93 -7.79 -16.64
CA ILE A 121 -13.73 -8.85 -17.24
C ILE A 121 -13.63 -8.72 -18.74
N SER A 122 -13.36 -9.83 -19.41
CA SER A 122 -13.36 -9.97 -20.87
C SER A 122 -14.35 -11.05 -21.27
N GLU A 123 -15.11 -10.82 -22.36
CA GLU A 123 -16.01 -11.78 -23.01
C GLU A 123 -17.20 -12.31 -22.18
N ARG A 124 -17.44 -11.75 -20.98
CA ARG A 124 -18.58 -12.13 -20.14
C ARG A 124 -19.32 -10.89 -19.63
N ASP A 125 -20.60 -11.07 -19.33
CA ASP A 125 -21.40 -10.04 -18.70
C ASP A 125 -20.93 -9.73 -17.27
N LEU A 126 -20.77 -8.44 -16.98
CA LEU A 126 -20.24 -7.93 -15.70
C LEU A 126 -21.11 -8.42 -14.52
N ARG A 127 -22.43 -8.31 -14.65
CA ARG A 127 -23.37 -8.67 -13.58
C ARG A 127 -23.33 -10.16 -13.27
N SER A 128 -23.27 -11.01 -14.30
CA SER A 128 -23.20 -12.46 -14.10
C SER A 128 -21.92 -12.89 -13.38
N VAL A 129 -20.79 -12.24 -13.70
CA VAL A 129 -19.51 -12.53 -13.04
C VAL A 129 -19.52 -12.05 -11.59
N VAL A 130 -20.04 -10.85 -11.31
CA VAL A 130 -20.12 -10.34 -9.94
C VAL A 130 -21.01 -11.22 -9.08
N ASN A 131 -22.17 -11.64 -9.57
CA ASN A 131 -23.07 -12.56 -8.86
C ASN A 131 -22.37 -13.90 -8.56
N GLU A 132 -21.67 -14.47 -9.55
CA GLU A 132 -20.90 -15.70 -9.35
C GLU A 132 -19.81 -15.53 -8.29
N ILE A 133 -19.14 -14.38 -8.25
CA ILE A 133 -18.14 -14.08 -7.22
C ILE A 133 -18.82 -13.99 -5.85
N GLN A 134 -19.96 -13.30 -5.74
CA GLN A 134 -20.69 -13.17 -4.48
C GLN A 134 -21.12 -14.55 -3.95
N ASP A 135 -21.73 -15.37 -4.78
CA ASP A 135 -22.16 -16.72 -4.41
C ASP A 135 -20.99 -17.59 -3.93
N ARG A 136 -19.85 -17.53 -4.63
CA ARG A 136 -18.65 -18.28 -4.25
C ARG A 136 -18.00 -17.77 -2.97
N VAL A 137 -18.01 -16.48 -2.75
CA VAL A 137 -17.47 -15.85 -1.52
C VAL A 137 -18.34 -16.26 -0.33
N GLU A 138 -19.66 -16.14 -0.44
CA GLU A 138 -20.59 -16.54 0.62
C GLU A 138 -20.52 -18.05 0.95
N ALA A 139 -20.32 -18.90 -0.06
CA ALA A 139 -20.22 -20.34 0.14
C ALA A 139 -18.91 -20.79 0.79
N ASN A 140 -17.79 -20.11 0.50
CA ASN A 140 -16.46 -20.61 0.85
C ASN A 140 -15.72 -19.77 1.89
N ILE A 141 -16.13 -18.52 2.13
CA ILE A 141 -15.39 -17.59 2.99
C ILE A 141 -16.25 -17.22 4.20
N ARG A 142 -15.74 -17.53 5.39
CA ARG A 142 -16.30 -17.02 6.65
C ARG A 142 -15.44 -15.87 7.13
N LEU A 143 -16.00 -14.67 7.07
CA LEU A 143 -15.33 -13.48 7.54
C LEU A 143 -15.30 -13.42 9.08
N PRO A 144 -14.17 -13.06 9.71
CA PRO A 144 -14.13 -12.74 11.14
C PRO A 144 -15.00 -11.52 11.46
N GLU A 145 -15.36 -11.36 12.73
CA GLU A 145 -16.11 -10.17 13.19
C GLU A 145 -15.36 -8.87 12.84
N GLY A 146 -16.10 -7.90 12.32
CA GLY A 146 -15.54 -6.61 11.89
C GLY A 146 -15.02 -6.54 10.46
N TYR A 147 -15.03 -7.66 9.73
CA TYR A 147 -14.68 -7.69 8.31
C TYR A 147 -15.95 -7.69 7.44
N HIS A 148 -15.93 -6.95 6.36
CA HIS A 148 -16.99 -6.91 5.36
C HIS A 148 -16.41 -6.79 3.95
N ILE A 149 -17.16 -7.21 2.96
CA ILE A 149 -16.77 -7.11 1.55
C ILE A 149 -17.75 -6.14 0.88
N GLU A 150 -17.16 -5.15 0.20
CA GLU A 150 -17.92 -4.21 -0.63
C GLU A 150 -17.61 -4.49 -2.11
N TYR A 151 -18.66 -4.53 -2.91
CA TYR A 151 -18.58 -4.73 -4.35
C TYR A 151 -18.87 -3.40 -5.04
N GLY A 152 -17.86 -2.79 -5.62
CA GLY A 152 -17.95 -1.45 -6.22
C GLY A 152 -17.46 -1.40 -7.66
N GLY A 153 -17.35 -0.18 -8.18
CA GLY A 153 -16.86 0.12 -9.52
C GLY A 153 -17.97 0.17 -10.57
N GLN A 154 -17.70 -0.30 -11.78
CA GLN A 154 -18.67 -0.23 -12.88
C GLN A 154 -19.99 -0.97 -12.59
N PHE A 155 -19.95 -2.03 -11.79
CA PHE A 155 -21.12 -2.79 -11.38
C PHE A 155 -22.14 -1.92 -10.62
N GLU A 156 -21.68 -1.10 -9.69
CA GLU A 156 -22.54 -0.21 -8.91
C GLU A 156 -23.20 0.86 -9.81
N SER A 157 -22.39 1.46 -10.69
CA SER A 157 -22.88 2.46 -11.66
C SER A 157 -23.90 1.87 -12.63
N GLU A 158 -23.69 0.65 -13.10
CA GLU A 158 -24.61 -0.06 -13.98
C GLU A 158 -25.94 -0.39 -13.28
N ALA A 159 -25.88 -0.84 -12.02
CA ALA A 159 -27.08 -1.15 -11.23
C ALA A 159 -27.94 0.11 -11.01
N ALA A 160 -27.30 1.25 -10.69
CA ALA A 160 -27.98 2.54 -10.52
C ALA A 160 -28.61 3.05 -11.83
N ALA A 161 -27.86 2.98 -12.94
CA ALA A 161 -28.35 3.37 -14.25
C ALA A 161 -29.53 2.49 -14.72
N SER A 162 -29.44 1.19 -14.55
CA SER A 162 -30.50 0.23 -14.91
C SER A 162 -31.81 0.51 -14.16
N ARG A 163 -31.73 0.78 -12.86
CA ARG A 163 -32.89 1.15 -12.04
C ARG A 163 -33.54 2.43 -12.51
N THR A 164 -32.74 3.46 -12.81
CA THR A 164 -33.23 4.76 -13.29
C THR A 164 -33.92 4.59 -14.66
N LEU A 165 -33.30 3.86 -15.59
CA LEU A 165 -33.87 3.57 -16.91
C LEU A 165 -35.20 2.81 -16.82
N LEU A 166 -35.31 1.85 -15.94
CA LEU A 166 -36.53 1.08 -15.71
C LEU A 166 -37.66 1.99 -15.23
N LEU A 167 -37.39 2.87 -14.23
CA LEU A 167 -38.35 3.80 -13.70
C LEU A 167 -38.82 4.82 -14.77
N THR A 168 -37.88 5.41 -15.50
CA THR A 168 -38.20 6.38 -16.56
C THR A 168 -38.95 5.76 -17.72
N SER A 169 -38.60 4.52 -18.10
CA SER A 169 -39.32 3.75 -19.12
C SER A 169 -40.75 3.44 -18.72
N LEU A 170 -40.97 3.02 -17.46
CA LEU A 170 -42.29 2.75 -16.94
C LEU A 170 -43.18 3.99 -16.90
N MET A 171 -42.59 5.14 -16.44
CA MET A 171 -43.28 6.42 -16.45
C MET A 171 -43.64 6.89 -17.87
N SER A 172 -42.72 6.74 -18.81
CA SER A 172 -42.96 7.07 -20.23
C SER A 172 -44.12 6.25 -20.82
N LEU A 173 -44.13 4.94 -20.59
CA LEU A 173 -45.23 4.05 -21.00
C LEU A 173 -46.56 4.46 -20.40
N LEU A 174 -46.60 4.82 -19.12
CA LEU A 174 -47.81 5.27 -18.44
C LEU A 174 -48.34 6.58 -19.04
N VAL A 175 -47.48 7.53 -19.36
CA VAL A 175 -47.86 8.80 -20.01
C VAL A 175 -48.41 8.54 -21.40
N ILE A 176 -47.78 7.68 -22.21
CA ILE A 176 -48.23 7.31 -23.54
C ILE A 176 -49.59 6.64 -23.44
N PHE A 177 -49.78 5.70 -22.51
CA PHE A 177 -51.04 5.04 -22.31
C PHE A 177 -52.16 6.00 -21.91
N MET A 178 -51.86 6.97 -21.03
CA MET A 178 -52.80 8.00 -20.62
C MET A 178 -53.21 8.91 -21.78
N LEU A 179 -52.27 9.27 -22.68
CA LEU A 179 -52.54 10.06 -23.86
C LEU A 179 -53.38 9.32 -24.92
N LEU A 180 -53.21 8.02 -25.04
CA LEU A 180 -53.97 7.19 -25.98
C LEU A 180 -55.37 6.88 -25.49
N TYR A 181 -55.62 6.90 -24.18
CA TYR A 181 -56.92 6.60 -23.57
C TYR A 181 -57.82 7.86 -23.52
N ASN A 182 -57.29 9.05 -23.64
CA ASN A 182 -58.07 10.31 -23.68
C ASN A 182 -58.42 10.69 -25.15
#